data_111ac636e0d1c7b7ebc3ccddc13a029e
#
_entry.id   111ac636e0d1c7b7ebc3ccddc13a029e
#
_cell.length_a   1.000
_cell.length_b   1.000
_cell.length_c   1.000
_cell.angle_alpha   90.00
_cell.angle_beta   90.00
_cell.angle_gamma   90.00
#
_symmetry.space_group_name_H-M   'P 1'
#
loop_
_entity.id
_entity.type
_entity.pdbx_description
1 polymer ?
#
loop_
_entity_poly.entity_id
_entity_poly.type
_entity_poly.pdbx_seq_one_letter_code
_entity_poly.pdbx_strand_id
1 'polypeptide(L)'
;MKVAVFGTGNVGDTIGSKLIELGHSVMMGSRTADNEKAKAFVDKHNGKASAGTFADAAAFGEIIFNCTAGVGSIEALKMAGEKNMNGKIIVDVANPLDFSKGIPPSLAVCNTNSLGEEIQKTFSQTKVV
;
A
#
# COMPACT_ATOMS: atom_id res chain seq x y z
N MET A 1 -1.35 -3.07 16.85
CA MET A 1 -2.27 -3.56 15.80
C MET A 1 -1.45 -4.09 14.62
N LYS A 2 -2.04 -4.92 13.80
CA LYS A 2 -1.40 -5.43 12.59
C LYS A 2 -1.73 -4.52 11.42
N VAL A 3 -0.71 -4.03 10.74
CA VAL A 3 -0.85 -3.06 9.65
C VAL A 3 -0.19 -3.59 8.39
N ALA A 4 -0.89 -3.53 7.28
CA ALA A 4 -0.33 -3.81 5.96
C ALA A 4 0.15 -2.49 5.34
N VAL A 5 1.34 -2.52 4.75
CA VAL A 5 1.87 -1.39 3.96
C VAL A 5 2.14 -1.91 2.56
N PHE A 6 1.40 -1.41 1.59
CA PHE A 6 1.58 -1.76 0.18
C PHE A 6 2.57 -0.81 -0.47
N GLY A 7 3.63 -1.36 -1.00
CA GLY A 7 4.68 -0.59 -1.66
C GLY A 7 5.99 -0.59 -0.87
N THR A 8 7.10 -0.68 -1.59
CA THR A 8 8.44 -0.81 -1.02
C THR A 8 9.31 0.42 -1.23
N GLY A 9 8.72 1.51 -1.72
CA GLY A 9 9.44 2.77 -1.94
C GLY A 9 9.63 3.57 -0.65
N ASN A 10 10.12 4.79 -0.80
CA ASN A 10 10.43 5.67 0.35
C ASN A 10 9.20 5.96 1.22
N VAL A 11 8.04 6.16 0.63
CA VAL A 11 6.81 6.44 1.38
C VAL A 11 6.40 5.25 2.24
N GLY A 12 6.39 4.06 1.65
CA GLY A 12 6.07 2.83 2.38
C GLY A 12 7.06 2.54 3.51
N ASP A 13 8.34 2.70 3.23
CA ASP A 13 9.39 2.53 4.24
C ASP A 13 9.22 3.52 5.40
N THR A 14 9.01 4.80 5.10
CA THR A 14 8.86 5.84 6.12
C THR A 14 7.63 5.60 7.00
N ILE A 15 6.50 5.32 6.39
CA ILE A 15 5.25 5.05 7.13
C ILE A 15 5.37 3.76 7.94
N GLY A 16 5.86 2.69 7.31
CA GLY A 16 6.04 1.41 7.99
C GLY A 16 6.98 1.50 9.18
N SER A 17 8.10 2.20 9.02
CA SER A 17 9.06 2.41 10.11
C SER A 17 8.43 3.17 11.27
N LYS A 18 7.66 4.21 10.97
CA LYS A 18 6.98 4.97 12.03
C LYS A 18 5.92 4.14 12.76
N LEU A 19 5.19 3.32 12.04
CA LEU A 19 4.20 2.44 12.65
C LEU A 19 4.85 1.43 13.60
N ILE A 20 6.00 0.88 13.22
CA ILE A 20 6.77 -0.02 14.10
C ILE A 20 7.27 0.71 15.33
N GLU A 21 7.78 1.93 15.16
CA GLU A 21 8.23 2.77 16.27
C GLU A 21 7.09 3.02 17.27
N LEU A 22 5.85 3.14 16.79
CA LEU A 22 4.66 3.33 17.61
C LEU A 22 4.13 2.02 18.23
N GLY A 23 4.78 0.90 17.99
CA GLY A 23 4.45 -0.39 18.61
C GLY A 23 3.58 -1.33 17.78
N HIS A 24 3.31 -0.99 16.52
CA HIS A 24 2.51 -1.84 15.62
C HIS A 24 3.37 -2.89 14.93
N SER A 25 2.73 -4.00 14.52
CA SER A 25 3.37 -4.99 13.65
C SER A 25 3.03 -4.67 12.21
N VAL A 26 4.02 -4.65 11.33
CA VAL A 26 3.85 -4.23 9.93
C VAL A 26 4.28 -5.35 8.98
N MET A 27 3.43 -5.66 8.00
CA MET A 27 3.83 -6.48 6.86
C MET A 27 3.87 -5.60 5.62
N MET A 28 5.05 -5.54 5.01
CA MET A 28 5.23 -4.82 3.75
C MET A 28 4.86 -5.74 2.59
N GLY A 29 3.91 -5.32 1.78
CA GLY A 29 3.43 -6.06 0.63
C GLY A 29 4.05 -5.55 -0.67
N SER A 30 4.37 -6.48 -1.55
CA SER A 30 4.89 -6.20 -2.89
C SER A 30 4.36 -7.24 -3.88
N ARG A 31 4.77 -7.12 -5.14
CA ARG A 31 4.33 -8.07 -6.17
C ARG A 31 4.80 -9.48 -5.93
N THR A 32 5.99 -9.63 -5.31
CA THR A 32 6.60 -10.93 -5.02
C THR A 32 6.99 -11.02 -3.56
N ALA A 33 7.01 -12.23 -3.01
CA ALA A 33 7.37 -12.46 -1.61
C ALA A 33 8.86 -12.22 -1.32
N ASP A 34 9.70 -12.25 -2.33
CA ASP A 34 11.16 -12.13 -2.23
C ASP A 34 11.71 -10.77 -2.64
N ASN A 35 10.89 -9.73 -2.59
CA ASN A 35 11.30 -8.38 -2.93
C ASN A 35 12.45 -7.90 -2.04
N GLU A 36 13.55 -7.45 -2.63
CA GLU A 36 14.76 -7.06 -1.91
C GLU A 36 14.56 -5.85 -0.99
N LYS A 37 13.80 -4.87 -1.43
CA LYS A 37 13.51 -3.68 -0.62
C LYS A 37 12.64 -4.03 0.60
N ALA A 38 11.68 -4.95 0.42
CA ALA A 38 10.88 -5.44 1.52
C ALA A 38 11.73 -6.24 2.53
N LYS A 39 12.66 -7.05 2.04
CA LYS A 39 13.61 -7.78 2.91
C LYS A 39 14.49 -6.81 3.71
N ALA A 40 14.98 -5.76 3.06
CA ALA A 40 15.78 -4.73 3.74
C ALA A 40 14.98 -4.04 4.85
N PHE A 41 13.71 -3.78 4.59
CA PHE A 41 12.80 -3.23 5.60
C PHE A 41 12.67 -4.17 6.81
N VAL A 42 12.49 -5.46 6.57
CA VAL A 42 12.40 -6.47 7.64
C VAL A 42 13.69 -6.52 8.45
N ASP A 43 14.85 -6.54 7.76
CA ASP A 43 16.16 -6.61 8.42
C ASP A 43 16.45 -5.40 9.31
N LYS A 44 15.92 -4.24 8.94
CA LYS A 44 16.08 -3.00 9.68
C LYS A 44 15.24 -2.96 10.96
N HIS A 45 14.16 -3.73 11.04
CA HIS A 45 13.19 -3.69 12.12
C HIS A 45 12.99 -5.05 12.77
N ASN A 46 13.77 -5.35 13.77
CA ASN A 46 13.77 -6.66 14.44
C ASN A 46 12.41 -7.07 15.01
N GLY A 47 11.86 -8.16 14.47
CA GLY A 47 10.73 -8.88 15.07
C GLY A 47 9.34 -8.32 14.84
N LYS A 48 9.17 -7.05 14.48
CA LYS A 48 7.86 -6.43 14.25
C LYS A 48 7.56 -6.18 12.78
N ALA A 49 8.52 -6.45 11.91
CA ALA A 49 8.38 -6.30 10.48
C ALA A 49 8.38 -7.64 9.79
N SER A 50 7.56 -7.77 8.78
CA SER A 50 7.54 -8.93 7.89
C SER A 50 7.29 -8.46 6.46
N ALA A 51 7.45 -9.36 5.51
CA ALA A 51 7.26 -9.06 4.10
C ALA A 51 6.53 -10.21 3.43
N GLY A 52 5.77 -9.89 2.39
CA GLY A 52 5.04 -10.87 1.61
C GLY A 52 4.48 -10.26 0.34
N THR A 53 3.63 -11.01 -0.33
CA THR A 53 2.88 -10.49 -1.48
C THR A 53 1.83 -9.49 -1.00
N PHE A 54 1.22 -8.76 -1.94
CA PHE A 54 0.08 -7.91 -1.60
C PHE A 54 -1.05 -8.71 -0.93
N ALA A 55 -1.30 -9.93 -1.40
CA ALA A 55 -2.31 -10.81 -0.80
C ALA A 55 -1.97 -11.20 0.63
N ASP A 56 -0.71 -11.55 0.89
CA ASP A 56 -0.24 -11.89 2.23
C ASP A 56 -0.40 -10.70 3.19
N ALA A 57 0.02 -9.53 2.76
CA ALA A 57 -0.08 -8.31 3.57
C ALA A 57 -1.54 -7.93 3.84
N ALA A 58 -2.39 -8.02 2.81
CA ALA A 58 -3.82 -7.72 2.95
C ALA A 58 -4.50 -8.64 3.97
N ALA A 59 -4.17 -9.92 3.94
CA ALA A 59 -4.71 -10.89 4.90
C ALA A 59 -4.19 -10.65 6.32
N PHE A 60 -2.95 -10.22 6.45
CA PHE A 60 -2.32 -9.94 7.74
C PHE A 60 -2.88 -8.69 8.41
N GLY A 61 -3.04 -7.61 7.66
CA GLY A 61 -3.36 -6.30 8.22
C GLY A 61 -4.83 -6.12 8.61
N GLU A 62 -5.05 -5.45 9.71
CA GLU A 62 -6.38 -4.97 10.12
C GLU A 62 -6.71 -3.66 9.39
N ILE A 63 -5.68 -2.91 9.04
CA ILE A 63 -5.74 -1.67 8.25
C ILE A 63 -4.65 -1.72 7.19
N ILE A 64 -4.90 -1.12 6.04
CA ILE A 64 -4.00 -1.15 4.89
C ILE A 64 -3.61 0.28 4.52
N PHE A 65 -2.30 0.56 4.46
CA PHE A 65 -1.77 1.80 3.90
C PHE A 65 -1.35 1.54 2.46
N ASN A 66 -2.02 2.19 1.53
CA ASN A 66 -1.66 2.07 0.11
C ASN A 66 -0.59 3.11 -0.22
N CYS A 67 0.65 2.66 -0.28
CA CYS A 67 1.83 3.48 -0.61
C CYS A 67 2.44 3.06 -1.94
N THR A 68 1.65 2.45 -2.82
CA THR A 68 2.10 2.06 -4.16
C THR A 68 2.20 3.28 -5.07
N ALA A 69 2.83 3.13 -6.24
CA ALA A 69 2.76 4.15 -7.28
C ALA A 69 1.30 4.34 -7.69
N GLY A 70 0.81 5.59 -7.67
CA GLY A 70 -0.61 5.88 -7.81
C GLY A 70 -1.29 5.24 -9.01
N VAL A 71 -0.64 5.30 -10.18
CA VAL A 71 -1.19 4.72 -11.42
C VAL A 71 -1.26 3.19 -11.39
N GLY A 72 -0.48 2.54 -10.51
CA GLY A 72 -0.47 1.08 -10.34
C GLY A 72 -1.30 0.60 -9.15
N SER A 73 -1.94 1.50 -8.40
CA SER A 73 -2.64 1.14 -7.16
C SER A 73 -3.79 0.17 -7.36
N ILE A 74 -4.61 0.37 -8.38
CA ILE A 74 -5.75 -0.52 -8.66
C ILE A 74 -5.27 -1.94 -8.96
N GLU A 75 -4.20 -2.08 -9.76
CA GLU A 75 -3.59 -3.39 -10.04
C GLU A 75 -3.06 -4.05 -8.78
N ALA A 76 -2.34 -3.31 -7.95
CA ALA A 76 -1.80 -3.82 -6.68
C ALA A 76 -2.94 -4.33 -5.77
N LEU A 77 -4.01 -3.57 -5.66
CA LEU A 77 -5.16 -3.93 -4.84
C LEU A 77 -5.91 -5.13 -5.42
N LYS A 78 -5.99 -5.26 -6.74
CA LYS A 78 -6.54 -6.47 -7.38
C LYS A 78 -5.69 -7.70 -7.05
N MET A 79 -4.37 -7.56 -7.06
CA MET A 79 -3.46 -8.64 -6.66
C MET A 79 -3.62 -9.03 -5.19
N ALA A 80 -3.96 -8.06 -4.33
CA ALA A 80 -4.22 -8.31 -2.92
C ALA A 80 -5.48 -9.16 -2.69
N GLY A 81 -6.47 -9.03 -3.56
CA GLY A 81 -7.73 -9.78 -3.51
C GLY A 81 -8.80 -9.11 -2.65
N GLU A 82 -10.00 -8.96 -3.19
CA GLU A 82 -11.12 -8.31 -2.50
C GLU A 82 -11.43 -8.96 -1.15
N LYS A 83 -11.42 -10.29 -1.09
CA LYS A 83 -11.75 -11.03 0.15
C LYS A 83 -10.83 -10.66 1.30
N ASN A 84 -9.55 -10.43 1.01
CA ASN A 84 -8.57 -10.06 2.03
C ASN A 84 -8.77 -8.63 2.55
N MET A 85 -9.47 -7.80 1.78
CA MET A 85 -9.67 -6.39 2.09
C MET A 85 -11.08 -6.03 2.55
N ASN A 86 -12.05 -6.92 2.35
CA ASN A 86 -13.44 -6.63 2.68
C ASN A 86 -13.63 -6.21 4.14
N GLY A 87 -14.32 -5.10 4.34
CA GLY A 87 -14.60 -4.54 5.67
C GLY A 87 -13.42 -3.78 6.29
N LYS A 88 -12.25 -3.78 5.64
CA LYS A 88 -11.05 -3.11 6.16
C LYS A 88 -10.96 -1.67 5.69
N ILE A 89 -10.22 -0.87 6.43
CA ILE A 89 -9.92 0.51 6.07
C ILE A 89 -8.67 0.51 5.20
N ILE A 90 -8.73 1.21 4.07
CA ILE A 90 -7.57 1.49 3.24
C ILE A 90 -7.25 2.98 3.37
N VAL A 91 -6.10 3.28 3.92
CA VAL A 91 -5.57 4.65 3.96
C VAL A 91 -4.79 4.87 2.67
N ASP A 92 -5.34 5.67 1.77
CA ASP A 92 -4.72 5.91 0.48
C ASP A 92 -3.73 7.06 0.57
N VAL A 93 -2.45 6.73 0.49
CA VAL A 93 -1.35 7.71 0.49
C VAL A 93 -0.77 7.87 -0.93
N ALA A 94 -1.20 7.02 -1.86
CA ALA A 94 -0.70 7.01 -3.22
C ALA A 94 -1.09 8.29 -3.98
N ASN A 95 -0.20 8.71 -4.87
CA ASN A 95 -0.39 9.90 -5.69
C ASN A 95 -0.35 9.49 -7.17
N PRO A 96 -1.43 9.68 -7.94
CA PRO A 96 -1.50 9.20 -9.33
C PRO A 96 -0.70 10.11 -10.28
N LEU A 97 0.60 10.19 -10.08
CA LEU A 97 1.50 11.01 -10.89
C LEU A 97 1.75 10.36 -12.25
N ASP A 98 1.72 11.16 -13.29
CA ASP A 98 1.99 10.75 -14.66
C ASP A 98 3.31 11.36 -15.11
N PHE A 99 4.32 10.53 -15.32
CA PHE A 99 5.65 10.92 -15.77
C PHE A 99 5.85 10.79 -17.30
N SER A 100 4.81 10.39 -18.03
CA SER A 100 4.91 10.18 -19.48
C SER A 100 5.34 11.43 -20.27
N LYS A 101 5.08 12.61 -19.72
CA LYS A 101 5.46 13.91 -20.30
C LYS A 101 6.71 14.52 -19.66
N GLY A 102 7.42 13.75 -18.85
CA GLY A 102 8.66 14.19 -18.19
C GLY A 102 8.44 14.75 -16.78
N ILE A 103 9.37 15.57 -16.34
CA ILE A 103 9.35 16.22 -15.02
C ILE A 103 9.10 17.72 -15.22
N PRO A 104 8.20 18.36 -14.47
CA PRO A 104 7.37 17.82 -13.39
C PRO A 104 6.26 16.89 -13.91
N PRO A 105 5.87 15.87 -13.11
CA PRO A 105 4.79 14.98 -13.52
C PRO A 105 3.44 15.67 -13.45
N SER A 106 2.49 15.19 -14.26
CA SER A 106 1.09 15.60 -14.19
C SER A 106 0.31 14.59 -13.33
N LEU A 107 -0.96 14.89 -13.02
CA LEU A 107 -1.83 13.97 -12.32
C LEU A 107 -2.60 13.12 -13.35
N ALA A 108 -2.54 11.79 -13.21
CA ALA A 108 -3.30 10.88 -14.07
C ALA A 108 -4.80 10.91 -13.73
N VAL A 109 -5.15 11.17 -12.47
CA VAL A 109 -6.53 11.32 -12.00
C VAL A 109 -6.62 12.63 -11.21
N CYS A 110 -7.49 13.53 -11.63
CA CYS A 110 -7.62 14.83 -10.96
C CYS A 110 -8.97 15.49 -11.29
N ASN A 111 -9.23 16.62 -10.64
CA ASN A 111 -10.40 17.50 -10.85
C ASN A 111 -11.76 16.86 -10.55
N THR A 112 -12.30 16.03 -11.47
CA THR A 112 -13.63 15.44 -11.35
C THR A 112 -13.62 14.06 -10.70
N ASN A 113 -12.43 13.50 -10.45
CA ASN A 113 -12.26 12.19 -9.82
C ASN A 113 -10.95 12.16 -9.04
N SER A 114 -10.81 11.22 -8.12
CA SER A 114 -9.59 11.00 -7.38
C SER A 114 -9.24 9.51 -7.39
N LEU A 115 -7.98 9.18 -7.09
CA LEU A 115 -7.56 7.79 -6.97
C LEU A 115 -8.33 7.09 -5.83
N GLY A 116 -8.54 7.77 -4.71
CA GLY A 116 -9.33 7.24 -3.59
C GLY A 116 -10.75 6.90 -4.00
N GLU A 117 -11.38 7.77 -4.79
CA GLU A 117 -12.72 7.53 -5.33
C GLU A 117 -12.73 6.33 -6.27
N GLU A 118 -11.74 6.17 -7.13
CA GLU A 118 -11.61 5.02 -8.01
C GLU A 118 -11.42 3.72 -7.24
N ILE A 119 -10.60 3.73 -6.20
CA ILE A 119 -10.39 2.58 -5.33
C ILE A 119 -11.72 2.22 -4.66
N GLN A 120 -12.44 3.18 -4.10
CA GLN A 120 -13.70 2.95 -3.43
C GLN A 120 -14.75 2.36 -4.37
N LYS A 121 -14.81 2.80 -5.62
CA LYS A 121 -15.71 2.24 -6.64
C LYS A 121 -15.35 0.80 -6.99
N THR A 122 -14.06 0.52 -7.14
CA THR A 122 -13.57 -0.80 -7.54
C THR A 122 -13.72 -1.82 -6.42
N PHE A 123 -13.49 -1.40 -5.18
CA PHE A 123 -13.52 -2.25 -3.99
C PHE A 123 -14.58 -1.72 -3.00
N SER A 124 -15.84 -1.88 -3.37
CA SER A 124 -16.97 -1.28 -2.64
C SER A 124 -17.13 -1.74 -1.19
N GLN A 125 -16.57 -2.90 -0.84
CA GLN A 125 -16.64 -3.45 0.51
C GLN A 125 -15.52 -2.96 1.43
N THR A 126 -14.60 -2.15 0.92
CA THR A 126 -13.55 -1.51 1.71
C THR A 126 -14.00 -0.10 2.14
N LYS A 127 -13.29 0.45 3.11
CA LYS A 127 -13.51 1.83 3.57
C LYS A 127 -12.26 2.64 3.22
N VAL A 128 -12.32 3.39 2.14
CA VAL A 128 -11.18 4.18 1.66
C VAL A 128 -11.17 5.56 2.30
N VAL A 129 -10.01 5.93 2.79
CA VAL A 129 -9.80 7.24 3.45
C VAL A 129 -8.72 8.02 2.74
#